data_99015799f3d6a22c22fdbd8747403f5a
#
_entry.id   99015799f3d6a22c22fdbd8747403f5a
#
_cell.length_a   1.000
_cell.length_b   1.000
_cell.length_c   1.000
_cell.angle_alpha   90.00
_cell.angle_beta   90.00
_cell.angle_gamma   90.00
#
_symmetry.space_group_name_H-M   'P 1'
#
loop_
_entity.id
_entity.type
_entity.pdbx_description
1 polymer ?
#
loop_
_entity_poly.entity_id
_entity_poly.type
_entity_poly.pdbx_seq_one_letter_code
_entity_poly.pdbx_strand_id
1 'polypeptide(L)'
;SGFNRISTRLNVDYQAKKWLKFGTSLGYTNSKSKYPGDQTATASSGNAFLLANNIAPVYPMYVRNADGSLAYDKNSGNKIYDYGDGSSTNSTRNFMSMSNPKGDLLYNKEEYLMDILNGKWFIELSPIEGLKLTGSLGAYIDNTRYNVLGNKYYGQSASYGGTAQQEHIRTSAFNQQYLATYKKSFGMNNFDVLLGYESYDYRYEYSYATGQNLYKDYDFTVNNTIDNKRGGGARDEYSTIGIISRINYDFDEKYFASASYRRDASSRFHPDKRWGNFWSASVAWVISKEAFLENTEWIDMLKLKASFGQQGNDALLRNGYANYYPYLDQYSMTGANGIFS
;
A
#
# COMPACT_ATOMS: atom_id res chain seq x y z
N SER A 1 3.03 -1.09 -23.53
CA SER A 1 3.27 -0.67 -22.12
C SER A 1 3.72 0.77 -22.07
N GLY A 2 3.37 1.49 -21.03
CA GLY A 2 3.81 2.87 -20.82
C GLY A 2 3.61 3.27 -19.37
N PHE A 3 4.49 4.15 -18.88
CA PHE A 3 4.41 4.72 -17.54
C PHE A 3 4.64 6.21 -17.60
N ASN A 4 3.70 6.97 -17.05
CA ASN A 4 3.81 8.41 -16.86
C ASN A 4 3.58 8.73 -15.39
N ARG A 5 4.44 9.58 -14.81
CA ARG A 5 4.31 10.03 -13.43
C ARG A 5 4.66 11.51 -13.31
N ILE A 6 3.81 12.24 -12.64
CA ILE A 6 4.07 13.62 -12.22
C ILE A 6 3.98 13.65 -10.70
N SER A 7 5.01 14.16 -10.06
CA SER A 7 5.04 14.33 -8.60
C SER A 7 5.45 15.74 -8.25
N THR A 8 4.72 16.35 -7.33
CA THR A 8 5.01 17.67 -6.77
C THR A 8 5.18 17.56 -5.26
N ARG A 9 6.07 18.36 -4.69
CA ARG A 9 6.26 18.46 -3.25
C ARG A 9 6.44 19.91 -2.83
N LEU A 10 5.74 20.30 -1.77
CA LEU A 10 5.87 21.58 -1.12
C LEU A 10 6.20 21.36 0.37
N ASN A 11 7.27 22.00 0.85
CA ASN A 11 7.62 22.02 2.26
C ASN A 11 7.72 23.48 2.69
N VAL A 12 7.02 23.82 3.75
CA VAL A 12 7.03 25.17 4.33
C VAL A 12 7.15 25.06 5.84
N ASP A 13 8.17 25.70 6.37
CA ASP A 13 8.36 25.89 7.81
C ASP A 13 8.37 27.39 8.08
N TYR A 14 7.57 27.84 9.06
CA TYR A 14 7.44 29.24 9.41
C TYR A 14 7.52 29.46 10.91
N GLN A 15 8.49 30.27 11.31
CA GLN A 15 8.67 30.73 12.69
C GLN A 15 7.90 32.03 12.89
N ALA A 16 6.65 31.95 13.32
CA ALA A 16 5.77 33.13 13.48
C ALA A 16 6.17 34.00 14.67
N LYS A 17 6.61 33.36 15.77
CA LYS A 17 7.11 33.99 16.99
C LYS A 17 8.24 33.14 17.57
N LYS A 18 9.03 33.67 18.49
CA LYS A 18 10.07 32.89 19.19
C LYS A 18 9.53 31.62 19.87
N TRP A 19 8.24 31.65 20.24
CA TRP A 19 7.54 30.56 20.92
C TRP A 19 6.56 29.79 20.02
N LEU A 20 6.37 30.20 18.73
CA LEU A 20 5.40 29.59 17.81
C LEU A 20 6.04 29.31 16.47
N LYS A 21 6.09 28.02 16.11
CA LYS A 21 6.45 27.53 14.79
C LYS A 21 5.34 26.64 14.24
N PHE A 22 5.09 26.71 12.95
CA PHE A 22 4.24 25.77 12.24
C PHE A 22 4.81 25.46 10.87
N GLY A 23 4.43 24.32 10.33
CA GLY A 23 4.89 23.92 9.03
C GLY A 23 3.98 22.91 8.38
N THR A 24 4.22 22.71 7.09
CA THR A 24 3.52 21.74 6.27
C THR A 24 4.46 21.10 5.27
N SER A 25 4.23 19.82 5.02
CA SER A 25 4.84 19.08 3.92
C SER A 25 3.71 18.44 3.12
N LEU A 26 3.53 18.87 1.88
CA LEU A 26 2.49 18.36 0.97
C LEU A 26 3.16 17.70 -0.23
N GLY A 27 2.70 16.53 -0.59
CA GLY A 27 3.12 15.82 -1.77
C GLY A 27 1.91 15.32 -2.55
N TYR A 28 1.88 15.57 -3.84
CA TYR A 28 0.89 15.01 -4.75
C TYR A 28 1.59 14.24 -5.84
N THR A 29 1.08 13.06 -6.15
CA THR A 29 1.55 12.22 -7.25
C THR A 29 0.36 11.77 -8.09
N ASN A 30 0.42 12.06 -9.38
CA ASN A 30 -0.44 11.44 -10.38
C ASN A 30 0.39 10.49 -11.22
N SER A 31 -0.09 9.27 -11.42
CA SER A 31 0.56 8.32 -12.32
C SER A 31 -0.43 7.53 -13.15
N LYS A 32 -0.01 7.24 -14.38
CA LYS A 32 -0.71 6.37 -15.30
C LYS A 32 0.23 5.28 -15.78
N SER A 33 -0.14 4.03 -15.53
CA SER A 33 0.58 2.85 -16.02
C SER A 33 -0.30 2.06 -16.97
N LYS A 34 0.27 1.62 -18.08
CA LYS A 34 -0.36 0.69 -19.02
C LYS A 34 0.43 -0.61 -19.00
N TYR A 35 -0.21 -1.67 -18.56
CA TYR A 35 0.41 -2.98 -18.45
C TYR A 35 0.07 -3.86 -19.66
N PRO A 36 0.96 -4.79 -20.03
CA PRO A 36 0.72 -5.74 -21.10
C PRO A 36 -0.05 -7.00 -20.65
N GLY A 37 -0.82 -6.92 -19.55
CA GLY A 37 -1.47 -8.05 -18.90
C GLY A 37 -0.74 -8.53 -17.66
N ASP A 38 -1.27 -9.57 -17.00
CA ASP A 38 -0.69 -10.16 -15.78
C ASP A 38 0.67 -10.79 -16.07
N GLN A 39 1.74 -10.16 -15.59
CA GLN A 39 3.12 -10.63 -15.76
C GLN A 39 3.59 -11.48 -14.56
N THR A 40 2.79 -11.61 -13.53
CA THR A 40 3.17 -12.32 -12.29
C THR A 40 2.73 -13.78 -12.27
N ALA A 41 1.64 -14.12 -12.95
CA ALA A 41 1.11 -15.46 -12.96
C ALA A 41 1.91 -16.37 -13.90
N THR A 42 2.45 -17.45 -13.35
CA THR A 42 3.28 -18.42 -14.08
C THR A 42 2.50 -19.32 -15.05
N ALA A 43 1.16 -19.25 -15.02
CA ALA A 43 0.28 -20.05 -15.88
C ALA A 43 -0.76 -19.17 -16.60
N SER A 44 -0.63 -17.85 -16.57
CA SER A 44 -1.61 -16.94 -17.17
C SER A 44 -1.36 -16.77 -18.67
N SER A 45 -2.40 -16.94 -19.48
CA SER A 45 -2.40 -16.58 -20.89
C SER A 45 -2.27 -15.05 -21.14
N GLY A 46 -2.38 -14.23 -20.08
CA GLY A 46 -2.10 -12.79 -20.12
C GLY A 46 -0.62 -12.44 -20.06
N ASN A 47 0.24 -13.37 -19.64
CA ASN A 47 1.68 -13.15 -19.53
C ASN A 47 2.40 -13.32 -20.88
N ALA A 48 2.75 -12.19 -21.52
CA ALA A 48 3.37 -12.19 -22.85
C ALA A 48 4.72 -12.93 -22.89
N PHE A 49 5.52 -12.89 -21.81
CA PHE A 49 6.79 -13.62 -21.73
C PHE A 49 6.56 -15.12 -21.62
N LEU A 50 5.59 -15.53 -20.81
CA LEU A 50 5.22 -16.94 -20.70
C LEU A 50 4.75 -17.49 -22.05
N LEU A 51 3.89 -16.75 -22.75
CA LEU A 51 3.42 -17.12 -24.08
C LEU A 51 4.57 -17.23 -25.09
N ALA A 52 5.46 -16.23 -25.12
CA ALA A 52 6.59 -16.23 -26.05
C ALA A 52 7.58 -17.36 -25.81
N ASN A 53 7.76 -17.80 -24.55
CA ASN A 53 8.68 -18.87 -24.18
C ASN A 53 8.07 -20.27 -24.39
N ASN A 54 6.75 -20.41 -24.30
CA ASN A 54 6.10 -21.72 -24.33
C ASN A 54 5.42 -22.06 -25.66
N ILE A 55 5.08 -21.04 -26.47
CA ILE A 55 4.57 -21.29 -27.82
C ILE A 55 5.75 -21.58 -28.74
N ALA A 56 5.82 -22.82 -29.26
CA ALA A 56 6.92 -23.22 -30.11
C ALA A 56 6.97 -22.39 -31.43
N PRO A 57 8.17 -22.08 -31.96
CA PRO A 57 8.34 -21.25 -33.16
C PRO A 57 7.64 -21.79 -34.43
N VAL A 58 7.27 -23.05 -34.43
CA VAL A 58 6.52 -23.69 -35.54
C VAL A 58 5.10 -23.12 -35.68
N TYR A 59 4.54 -22.59 -34.61
CA TYR A 59 3.21 -21.96 -34.65
C TYR A 59 3.30 -20.53 -35.19
N PRO A 60 2.51 -20.21 -36.22
CA PRO A 60 2.58 -18.89 -36.84
C PRO A 60 1.99 -17.79 -35.96
N MET A 61 2.57 -16.60 -36.06
CA MET A 61 2.04 -15.38 -35.38
C MET A 61 0.72 -14.90 -36.00
N TYR A 62 0.57 -15.13 -37.30
CA TYR A 62 -0.60 -14.70 -38.10
C TYR A 62 -1.23 -15.88 -38.80
N VAL A 63 -2.54 -15.83 -38.98
CA VAL A 63 -3.27 -16.81 -39.74
C VAL A 63 -2.75 -16.84 -41.18
N ARG A 64 -2.55 -18.06 -41.70
CA ARG A 64 -2.13 -18.31 -43.08
C ARG A 64 -3.19 -19.07 -43.86
N ASN A 65 -3.36 -18.68 -45.09
CA ASN A 65 -4.18 -19.39 -46.06
C ASN A 65 -3.49 -20.72 -46.48
N ALA A 66 -4.21 -21.58 -47.19
CA ALA A 66 -3.71 -22.86 -47.67
C ALA A 66 -2.48 -22.74 -48.58
N ASP A 67 -2.35 -21.66 -49.32
CA ASP A 67 -1.21 -21.32 -50.18
C ASP A 67 -0.01 -20.73 -49.42
N GLY A 68 -0.11 -20.59 -48.08
CA GLY A 68 0.93 -20.01 -47.23
C GLY A 68 0.90 -18.48 -47.16
N SER A 69 0.07 -17.81 -47.90
CA SER A 69 -0.13 -16.35 -47.82
C SER A 69 -0.75 -15.93 -46.50
N LEU A 70 -0.56 -14.66 -46.07
CA LEU A 70 -1.17 -14.12 -44.86
C LEU A 70 -2.65 -13.85 -45.08
N ALA A 71 -3.46 -14.24 -44.10
CA ALA A 71 -4.86 -13.89 -44.07
C ALA A 71 -5.09 -12.47 -43.54
N TYR A 72 -6.06 -11.77 -44.15
CA TYR A 72 -6.43 -10.41 -43.77
C TYR A 72 -7.92 -10.36 -43.45
N ASP A 73 -8.24 -9.60 -42.43
CA ASP A 73 -9.65 -9.30 -42.10
C ASP A 73 -10.28 -8.43 -43.19
N LYS A 74 -11.43 -8.87 -43.71
CA LYS A 74 -12.09 -8.24 -44.84
C LYS A 74 -12.61 -6.83 -44.56
N ASN A 75 -12.91 -6.55 -43.27
CA ASN A 75 -13.52 -5.28 -42.88
C ASN A 75 -12.44 -4.23 -42.52
N SER A 76 -11.40 -4.65 -41.84
CA SER A 76 -10.34 -3.74 -41.35
C SER A 76 -9.09 -3.71 -42.24
N GLY A 77 -8.91 -4.71 -43.13
CA GLY A 77 -7.69 -4.86 -43.92
C GLY A 77 -6.45 -5.25 -43.13
N ASN A 78 -6.60 -5.55 -41.82
CA ASN A 78 -5.49 -5.92 -40.93
C ASN A 78 -5.18 -7.41 -41.01
N LYS A 79 -3.92 -7.77 -40.73
CA LYS A 79 -3.51 -9.18 -40.58
C LYS A 79 -4.27 -9.82 -39.43
N ILE A 80 -4.78 -11.02 -39.63
CA ILE A 80 -5.45 -11.78 -38.56
C ILE A 80 -4.37 -12.50 -37.72
N TYR A 81 -4.45 -12.34 -36.40
CA TYR A 81 -3.56 -13.02 -35.47
C TYR A 81 -3.99 -14.47 -35.25
N ASP A 82 -3.03 -15.40 -35.22
CA ASP A 82 -3.29 -16.81 -34.95
C ASP A 82 -3.33 -17.08 -33.45
N TYR A 83 -4.51 -17.40 -32.95
CA TYR A 83 -4.73 -17.72 -31.52
C TYR A 83 -4.69 -19.23 -31.23
N GLY A 84 -4.34 -20.06 -32.21
CA GLY A 84 -4.26 -21.51 -32.05
C GLY A 84 -5.61 -22.19 -31.81
N ASP A 85 -6.67 -21.59 -32.25
CA ASP A 85 -8.09 -22.01 -32.09
C ASP A 85 -8.60 -22.83 -33.30
N GLY A 86 -7.73 -23.10 -34.27
CA GLY A 86 -8.10 -23.80 -35.52
C GLY A 86 -8.55 -22.87 -36.64
N SER A 87 -8.58 -21.56 -36.44
CA SER A 87 -8.88 -20.59 -37.48
C SER A 87 -7.81 -20.48 -38.58
N SER A 88 -6.59 -20.92 -38.27
CA SER A 88 -5.54 -21.12 -39.26
C SER A 88 -5.49 -22.58 -39.69
N THR A 89 -5.30 -22.81 -40.98
CA THR A 89 -5.46 -24.12 -41.63
C THR A 89 -4.62 -25.28 -41.08
N ASN A 90 -3.73 -25.06 -40.12
CA ASN A 90 -2.85 -26.11 -39.58
C ASN A 90 -2.45 -25.96 -38.13
N SER A 91 -3.16 -25.19 -37.30
CA SER A 91 -2.57 -24.83 -36.02
C SER A 91 -3.55 -24.77 -34.84
N THR A 92 -4.31 -25.85 -34.64
CA THR A 92 -4.89 -26.05 -33.30
C THR A 92 -3.79 -26.38 -32.33
N ARG A 93 -3.61 -25.54 -31.30
CA ARG A 93 -2.66 -25.80 -30.21
C ARG A 93 -3.39 -26.44 -29.04
N ASN A 94 -2.83 -27.55 -28.53
CA ASN A 94 -3.37 -28.24 -27.36
C ASN A 94 -3.05 -27.52 -26.04
N PHE A 95 -2.13 -26.55 -26.07
CA PHE A 95 -1.74 -25.76 -24.92
C PHE A 95 -1.69 -24.28 -25.31
N MET A 96 -1.99 -23.40 -24.38
CA MET A 96 -2.04 -21.96 -24.62
C MET A 96 -2.88 -21.56 -25.87
N SER A 97 -3.89 -22.37 -26.17
CA SER A 97 -4.91 -22.04 -27.16
C SER A 97 -5.67 -20.78 -26.71
N MET A 98 -6.21 -20.04 -27.65
CA MET A 98 -6.88 -18.76 -27.40
C MET A 98 -5.94 -17.66 -26.90
N SER A 99 -4.65 -17.76 -27.18
CA SER A 99 -3.64 -16.76 -26.81
C SER A 99 -2.70 -16.44 -27.95
N ASN A 100 -2.35 -15.17 -28.10
CA ASN A 100 -1.34 -14.73 -29.06
C ASN A 100 -0.55 -13.57 -28.45
N PRO A 101 0.77 -13.68 -28.20
CA PRO A 101 1.53 -12.69 -27.46
C PRO A 101 1.46 -11.29 -28.06
N LYS A 102 1.41 -11.17 -29.38
CA LYS A 102 1.30 -9.89 -30.07
C LYS A 102 -0.13 -9.39 -30.15
N GLY A 103 -1.09 -10.27 -30.43
CA GLY A 103 -2.51 -9.93 -30.48
C GLY A 103 -3.02 -9.47 -29.12
N ASP A 104 -2.66 -10.20 -28.05
CA ASP A 104 -3.05 -9.84 -26.68
C ASP A 104 -2.51 -8.48 -26.24
N LEU A 105 -1.25 -8.18 -26.55
CA LEU A 105 -0.66 -6.87 -26.28
C LEU A 105 -1.32 -5.70 -27.04
N LEU A 106 -1.88 -5.97 -28.22
CA LEU A 106 -2.50 -4.94 -29.04
C LEU A 106 -3.97 -4.71 -28.68
N TYR A 107 -4.71 -5.77 -28.43
CA TYR A 107 -6.17 -5.71 -28.30
C TYR A 107 -6.66 -5.70 -26.88
N ASN A 108 -6.01 -6.40 -25.95
CA ASN A 108 -6.32 -6.28 -24.53
C ASN A 108 -5.69 -5.02 -23.96
N LYS A 109 -6.39 -4.35 -23.08
CA LYS A 109 -5.93 -3.11 -22.46
C LYS A 109 -6.05 -3.22 -20.95
N GLU A 110 -5.02 -2.78 -20.29
CA GLU A 110 -4.94 -2.74 -18.83
C GLU A 110 -4.24 -1.46 -18.40
N GLU A 111 -4.90 -0.69 -17.53
CA GLU A 111 -4.33 0.55 -17.05
C GLU A 111 -4.62 0.79 -15.58
N TYR A 112 -3.63 1.33 -14.88
CA TYR A 112 -3.73 1.89 -13.54
C TYR A 112 -3.63 3.40 -13.60
N LEU A 113 -4.57 4.06 -12.96
CA LEU A 113 -4.61 5.51 -12.78
C LEU A 113 -4.58 5.77 -11.28
N MET A 114 -3.50 6.41 -10.80
CA MET A 114 -3.27 6.62 -9.37
C MET A 114 -3.15 8.10 -9.07
N ASP A 115 -3.89 8.55 -8.05
CA ASP A 115 -3.81 9.89 -7.48
C ASP A 115 -3.51 9.77 -5.99
N ILE A 116 -2.29 10.15 -5.60
CA ILE A 116 -1.81 10.02 -4.22
C ILE A 116 -1.54 11.39 -3.63
N LEU A 117 -2.18 11.68 -2.49
CA LEU A 117 -1.94 12.85 -1.67
C LEU A 117 -1.29 12.44 -0.36
N ASN A 118 -0.13 13.04 -0.05
CA ASN A 118 0.55 12.94 1.23
C ASN A 118 0.60 14.33 1.87
N GLY A 119 0.12 14.46 3.09
CA GLY A 119 0.14 15.70 3.83
C GLY A 119 0.66 15.50 5.24
N LYS A 120 1.48 16.42 5.71
CA LYS A 120 1.85 16.55 7.12
C LYS A 120 1.77 18.02 7.50
N TRP A 121 1.10 18.32 8.59
CA TRP A 121 1.03 19.62 9.21
C TRP A 121 1.48 19.51 10.65
N PHE A 122 2.18 20.52 11.14
CA PHE A 122 2.56 20.57 12.54
C PHE A 122 2.51 21.99 13.08
N ILE A 123 2.31 22.07 14.38
CA ILE A 123 2.45 23.28 15.18
C ILE A 123 3.33 22.96 16.39
N GLU A 124 4.30 23.81 16.66
CA GLU A 124 5.17 23.76 17.84
C GLU A 124 5.00 25.02 18.66
N LEU A 125 4.77 24.85 19.94
CA LEU A 125 4.64 25.93 20.92
C LEU A 125 5.73 25.74 21.99
N SER A 126 6.49 26.78 22.28
CA SER A 126 7.48 26.83 23.36
C SER A 126 7.13 27.98 24.30
N PRO A 127 6.06 27.84 25.14
CA PRO A 127 5.50 28.94 25.93
C PRO A 127 6.41 29.39 27.06
N ILE A 128 7.22 28.48 27.60
CA ILE A 128 8.22 28.73 28.65
C ILE A 128 9.49 27.97 28.34
N GLU A 129 10.60 28.36 28.95
CA GLU A 129 11.87 27.68 28.80
C GLU A 129 11.78 26.20 29.23
N GLY A 130 12.30 25.33 28.40
CA GLY A 130 12.29 23.87 28.60
C GLY A 130 11.01 23.17 28.18
N LEU A 131 9.86 23.85 28.04
CA LEU A 131 8.58 23.25 27.61
C LEU A 131 8.35 23.41 26.11
N LYS A 132 8.16 22.29 25.43
CA LYS A 132 7.77 22.25 24.02
C LYS A 132 6.51 21.40 23.85
N LEU A 133 5.48 21.98 23.27
CA LEU A 133 4.25 21.32 22.88
C LEU A 133 4.24 21.16 21.36
N THR A 134 4.00 19.96 20.86
CA THR A 134 3.93 19.71 19.42
C THR A 134 2.62 19.01 19.09
N GLY A 135 1.86 19.59 18.17
CA GLY A 135 0.72 18.95 17.53
C GLY A 135 1.04 18.65 16.08
N SER A 136 0.79 17.45 15.62
CA SER A 136 0.95 17.10 14.20
C SER A 136 -0.21 16.27 13.67
N LEU A 137 -0.57 16.53 12.41
CA LEU A 137 -1.54 15.78 11.63
C LEU A 137 -0.86 15.28 10.38
N GLY A 138 -0.95 13.98 10.12
CA GLY A 138 -0.56 13.34 8.87
C GLY A 138 -1.78 12.82 8.13
N ALA A 139 -1.78 12.94 6.81
CA ALA A 139 -2.80 12.39 5.93
C ALA A 139 -2.15 11.69 4.74
N TYR A 140 -2.63 10.51 4.43
CA TYR A 140 -2.32 9.77 3.21
C TYR A 140 -3.62 9.39 2.55
N ILE A 141 -3.80 9.75 1.28
CA ILE A 141 -4.97 9.39 0.49
C ILE A 141 -4.47 8.88 -0.86
N ASP A 142 -4.81 7.64 -1.19
CA ASP A 142 -4.55 6.99 -2.46
C ASP A 142 -5.90 6.66 -3.11
N ASN A 143 -6.12 7.19 -4.31
CA ASN A 143 -7.23 6.80 -5.17
C ASN A 143 -6.67 6.11 -6.41
N THR A 144 -6.79 4.80 -6.46
CA THR A 144 -6.37 3.99 -7.59
C THR A 144 -7.57 3.49 -8.35
N ARG A 145 -7.57 3.71 -9.66
CA ARG A 145 -8.52 3.11 -10.60
C ARG A 145 -7.78 2.10 -11.46
N TYR A 146 -8.30 0.90 -11.52
CA TYR A 146 -7.79 -0.16 -12.36
C TYR A 146 -8.85 -0.51 -13.41
N ASN A 147 -8.50 -0.41 -14.68
CA ASN A 147 -9.37 -0.66 -15.81
C ASN A 147 -8.79 -1.78 -16.66
N VAL A 148 -9.61 -2.77 -16.98
CA VAL A 148 -9.27 -3.89 -17.86
C VAL A 148 -10.27 -3.98 -18.98
N LEU A 149 -9.78 -4.19 -20.19
CA LEU A 149 -10.59 -4.47 -21.39
C LEU A 149 -10.06 -5.74 -22.04
N GLY A 150 -10.88 -6.77 -22.06
CA GLY A 150 -10.67 -7.98 -22.86
C GLY A 150 -11.31 -7.82 -24.23
N ASN A 151 -10.52 -8.07 -25.27
CA ASN A 151 -10.91 -7.88 -26.65
C ASN A 151 -12.07 -8.80 -27.07
N LYS A 152 -12.98 -8.29 -27.87
CA LYS A 152 -14.19 -9.00 -28.33
C LYS A 152 -13.98 -9.87 -29.57
N TYR A 153 -12.84 -9.74 -30.26
CA TYR A 153 -12.64 -10.42 -31.54
C TYR A 153 -11.76 -11.66 -31.45
N TYR A 154 -10.81 -11.66 -30.56
CA TYR A 154 -9.76 -12.68 -30.47
C TYR A 154 -9.46 -13.07 -29.03
N GLY A 155 -8.99 -14.31 -28.87
CA GLY A 155 -8.52 -14.82 -27.60
C GLY A 155 -9.65 -15.21 -26.64
N GLN A 156 -9.31 -15.31 -25.37
CA GLN A 156 -10.24 -15.84 -24.35
C GLN A 156 -11.49 -15.00 -24.15
N SER A 157 -11.37 -13.69 -24.23
CA SER A 157 -12.51 -12.80 -24.02
C SER A 157 -13.48 -12.76 -25.22
N ALA A 158 -13.06 -13.23 -26.39
CA ALA A 158 -13.89 -13.24 -27.59
C ALA A 158 -15.13 -14.13 -27.45
N SER A 159 -15.03 -15.25 -26.72
CA SER A 159 -16.17 -16.14 -26.46
C SER A 159 -17.29 -15.46 -25.66
N TYR A 160 -16.99 -14.37 -24.97
CA TYR A 160 -17.94 -13.54 -24.23
C TYR A 160 -18.31 -12.23 -24.96
N GLY A 161 -17.89 -12.06 -26.21
CA GLY A 161 -18.04 -10.81 -26.92
C GLY A 161 -17.20 -9.66 -26.37
N GLY A 162 -16.10 -10.00 -25.67
CA GLY A 162 -15.25 -9.06 -24.92
C GLY A 162 -15.71 -8.82 -23.50
N THR A 163 -14.81 -8.29 -22.68
CA THR A 163 -15.04 -8.00 -21.25
C THR A 163 -14.58 -6.60 -20.88
N ALA A 164 -15.28 -5.94 -19.98
CA ALA A 164 -14.82 -4.72 -19.32
C ALA A 164 -14.88 -4.89 -17.81
N GLN A 165 -13.83 -4.41 -17.12
CA GLN A 165 -13.73 -4.39 -15.67
C GLN A 165 -13.19 -3.05 -15.23
N GLN A 166 -13.81 -2.49 -14.24
CA GLN A 166 -13.37 -1.28 -13.55
C GLN A 166 -13.30 -1.55 -12.05
N GLU A 167 -12.18 -1.19 -11.45
CA GLU A 167 -12.00 -1.23 -10.01
C GLU A 167 -11.63 0.14 -9.50
N HIS A 168 -12.16 0.48 -8.35
CA HIS A 168 -11.79 1.66 -7.60
C HIS A 168 -11.33 1.25 -6.21
N ILE A 169 -10.08 1.56 -5.91
CA ILE A 169 -9.43 1.30 -4.64
C ILE A 169 -9.13 2.66 -4.02
N ARG A 170 -9.64 2.87 -2.81
CA ARG A 170 -9.33 4.04 -2.03
C ARG A 170 -8.72 3.63 -0.70
N THR A 171 -7.50 4.06 -0.46
CA THR A 171 -6.85 3.94 0.84
C THR A 171 -6.72 5.32 1.46
N SER A 172 -7.18 5.48 2.68
CA SER A 172 -6.96 6.70 3.46
C SER A 172 -6.40 6.34 4.83
N ALA A 173 -5.38 7.09 5.23
CA ALA A 173 -4.79 6.96 6.55
C ALA A 173 -4.56 8.34 7.15
N PHE A 174 -4.99 8.50 8.40
CA PHE A 174 -4.79 9.72 9.17
C PHE A 174 -4.04 9.38 10.45
N ASN A 175 -3.02 10.16 10.75
CA ASN A 175 -2.36 10.05 12.03
C ASN A 175 -2.35 11.41 12.73
N GLN A 176 -2.60 11.40 14.04
CA GLN A 176 -2.54 12.57 14.88
C GLN A 176 -1.57 12.29 16.02
N GLN A 177 -0.76 13.27 16.36
CA GLN A 177 0.18 13.14 17.46
C GLN A 177 0.26 14.46 18.22
N TYR A 178 0.11 14.40 19.53
CA TYR A 178 0.25 15.52 20.43
C TYR A 178 1.30 15.16 21.48
N LEU A 179 2.37 15.95 21.55
CA LEU A 179 3.50 15.72 22.43
C LEU A 179 3.74 16.93 23.31
N ALA A 180 3.98 16.69 24.60
CA ALA A 180 4.51 17.67 25.53
C ALA A 180 5.89 17.17 25.99
N THR A 181 6.93 17.94 25.74
CA THR A 181 8.30 17.62 26.18
C THR A 181 8.76 18.73 27.11
N TYR A 182 9.26 18.34 28.29
CA TYR A 182 9.83 19.29 29.25
C TYR A 182 11.26 18.87 29.60
N LYS A 183 12.20 19.80 29.38
CA LYS A 183 13.63 19.63 29.69
C LYS A 183 14.03 20.63 30.74
N LYS A 184 14.71 20.14 31.77
CA LYS A 184 15.22 21.01 32.85
C LYS A 184 16.53 20.46 33.39
N SER A 185 17.48 21.37 33.61
CA SER A 185 18.75 21.08 34.22
C SER A 185 18.86 21.83 35.59
N PHE A 186 19.38 21.14 36.59
CA PHE A 186 19.67 21.69 37.93
C PHE A 186 21.07 21.23 38.34
N GLY A 187 22.05 22.09 38.16
CA GLY A 187 23.44 21.71 38.35
C GLY A 187 23.82 20.54 37.44
N MET A 188 24.24 19.42 38.02
CA MET A 188 24.62 18.20 37.27
C MET A 188 23.43 17.30 36.92
N ASN A 189 22.22 17.65 37.34
CA ASN A 189 21.00 16.84 37.10
C ASN A 189 20.27 17.33 35.89
N ASN A 190 20.01 16.47 34.92
CA ASN A 190 19.24 16.75 33.70
C ASN A 190 18.03 15.85 33.63
N PHE A 191 16.86 16.45 33.39
CA PHE A 191 15.58 15.77 33.22
C PHE A 191 15.02 16.06 31.85
N ASP A 192 14.53 15.03 31.16
CA ASP A 192 13.75 15.13 29.93
C ASP A 192 12.50 14.26 30.10
N VAL A 193 11.33 14.91 30.18
CA VAL A 193 10.04 14.26 30.35
C VAL A 193 9.23 14.44 29.09
N LEU A 194 8.63 13.36 28.58
CA LEU A 194 7.73 13.37 27.44
C LEU A 194 6.38 12.76 27.84
N LEU A 195 5.31 13.46 27.51
CA LEU A 195 3.96 12.94 27.51
C LEU A 195 3.40 13.05 26.09
N GLY A 196 2.70 12.05 25.63
CA GLY A 196 2.20 11.98 24.27
C GLY A 196 0.88 11.26 24.16
N TYR A 197 0.13 11.70 23.16
CA TYR A 197 -1.05 11.01 22.64
C TYR A 197 -0.87 10.86 21.14
N GLU A 198 -1.19 9.69 20.62
CA GLU A 198 -1.24 9.44 19.18
C GLU A 198 -2.49 8.66 18.81
N SER A 199 -3.01 8.92 17.64
CA SER A 199 -4.05 8.09 17.01
C SER A 199 -3.71 7.86 15.55
N TYR A 200 -4.09 6.71 15.05
CA TYR A 200 -3.98 6.31 13.67
C TYR A 200 -5.28 5.69 13.22
N ASP A 201 -5.83 6.21 12.12
CA ASP A 201 -7.04 5.72 11.49
C ASP A 201 -6.74 5.35 10.05
N TYR A 202 -7.04 4.11 9.69
CA TYR A 202 -6.85 3.54 8.36
C TYR A 202 -8.18 3.05 7.83
N ARG A 203 -8.47 3.38 6.55
CA ARG A 203 -9.63 2.87 5.83
C ARG A 203 -9.20 2.44 4.43
N TYR A 204 -9.60 1.24 4.07
CA TYR A 204 -9.49 0.70 2.73
C TYR A 204 -10.89 0.48 2.18
N GLU A 205 -11.15 0.99 0.99
CA GLU A 205 -12.42 0.82 0.27
C GLU A 205 -12.10 0.29 -1.12
N TYR A 206 -12.76 -0.79 -1.46
CA TYR A 206 -12.66 -1.43 -2.76
C TYR A 206 -14.05 -1.57 -3.37
N SER A 207 -14.19 -1.19 -4.62
CA SER A 207 -15.39 -1.46 -5.42
C SER A 207 -14.99 -1.88 -6.81
N TYR A 208 -15.77 -2.77 -7.40
CA TYR A 208 -15.57 -3.19 -8.76
C TYR A 208 -16.89 -3.31 -9.51
N ALA A 209 -16.80 -3.15 -10.81
CA ALA A 209 -17.85 -3.49 -11.76
C ALA A 209 -17.23 -4.22 -12.95
N THR A 210 -17.92 -5.23 -13.46
CA THR A 210 -17.51 -6.00 -14.62
C THR A 210 -18.71 -6.32 -15.50
N GLY A 211 -18.48 -6.52 -16.79
CA GLY A 211 -19.51 -6.93 -17.72
C GLY A 211 -18.92 -7.58 -18.98
N GLN A 212 -19.79 -8.16 -19.78
CA GLN A 212 -19.45 -8.90 -20.99
C GLN A 212 -20.23 -8.35 -22.20
N ASN A 213 -19.82 -8.74 -23.39
CA ASN A 213 -20.43 -8.37 -24.67
C ASN A 213 -20.33 -6.85 -24.93
N LEU A 214 -19.16 -6.41 -25.40
CA LEU A 214 -18.83 -5.01 -25.63
C LEU A 214 -19.57 -4.45 -26.86
N TYR A 215 -20.24 -3.34 -26.66
CA TYR A 215 -20.85 -2.59 -27.76
C TYR A 215 -19.78 -1.84 -28.58
N LYS A 216 -18.89 -1.09 -27.91
CA LYS A 216 -17.80 -0.32 -28.56
C LYS A 216 -16.45 -0.90 -28.20
N ASP A 217 -15.50 -0.76 -29.11
CA ASP A 217 -14.08 -1.04 -28.85
C ASP A 217 -13.44 0.07 -28.01
N TYR A 218 -12.45 -0.32 -27.19
CA TYR A 218 -11.60 0.58 -26.40
C TYR A 218 -12.32 1.47 -25.37
N ASP A 219 -13.57 1.17 -25.04
CA ASP A 219 -14.29 1.84 -23.95
C ASP A 219 -14.31 0.95 -22.72
N PHE A 220 -13.59 1.36 -21.66
CA PHE A 220 -13.47 0.63 -20.39
C PHE A 220 -14.73 0.69 -19.52
N THR A 221 -15.72 1.51 -19.86
CA THR A 221 -16.88 1.65 -19.00
C THR A 221 -17.73 0.39 -19.01
N VAL A 222 -18.16 -0.08 -17.83
CA VAL A 222 -19.03 -1.25 -17.72
C VAL A 222 -20.38 -1.00 -18.38
N ASN A 223 -20.78 0.28 -18.55
CA ASN A 223 -21.98 0.60 -19.30
C ASN A 223 -21.88 0.27 -20.82
N ASN A 224 -20.64 0.13 -21.31
CA ASN A 224 -20.37 -0.35 -22.68
C ASN A 224 -20.59 -1.86 -22.85
N THR A 225 -20.96 -2.61 -21.81
CA THR A 225 -21.27 -4.04 -21.86
C THR A 225 -22.78 -4.27 -21.89
N ILE A 226 -23.22 -5.33 -22.57
CA ILE A 226 -24.63 -5.68 -22.70
C ILE A 226 -25.01 -6.74 -21.66
N ASP A 227 -24.14 -7.72 -21.42
CA ASP A 227 -24.43 -8.93 -20.66
C ASP A 227 -23.63 -9.04 -19.37
N ASN A 228 -24.09 -9.90 -18.46
CA ASN A 228 -23.40 -10.35 -17.26
C ASN A 228 -22.78 -9.23 -16.43
N LYS A 229 -23.50 -8.12 -16.27
CA LYS A 229 -23.05 -7.01 -15.41
C LYS A 229 -23.07 -7.45 -13.95
N ARG A 230 -21.92 -7.30 -13.29
CA ARG A 230 -21.74 -7.62 -11.89
C ARG A 230 -20.97 -6.49 -11.22
N GLY A 231 -21.19 -6.33 -9.94
CA GLY A 231 -20.44 -5.39 -9.13
C GLY A 231 -20.39 -5.86 -7.67
N GLY A 232 -19.46 -5.35 -6.95
CA GLY A 232 -19.28 -5.64 -5.54
C GLY A 232 -18.24 -4.73 -4.92
N GLY A 233 -17.95 -4.95 -3.65
CA GLY A 233 -16.95 -4.18 -2.95
C GLY A 233 -16.73 -4.69 -1.54
N ALA A 234 -15.72 -4.12 -0.90
CA ALA A 234 -15.33 -4.41 0.47
C ALA A 234 -14.83 -3.14 1.16
N ARG A 235 -14.88 -3.13 2.48
CA ARG A 235 -14.31 -2.09 3.32
C ARG A 235 -13.59 -2.73 4.49
N ASP A 236 -12.38 -2.25 4.75
CA ASP A 236 -11.61 -2.56 5.93
C ASP A 236 -11.28 -1.28 6.68
N GLU A 237 -11.42 -1.32 8.00
CA GLU A 237 -11.12 -0.21 8.90
C GLU A 237 -10.21 -0.69 10.04
N TYR A 238 -9.26 0.15 10.39
CA TYR A 238 -8.32 -0.13 11.45
C TYR A 238 -7.94 1.15 12.15
N SER A 239 -8.01 1.14 13.49
CA SER A 239 -7.66 2.30 14.29
C SER A 239 -6.82 1.89 15.49
N THR A 240 -5.85 2.74 15.85
CA THR A 240 -5.09 2.62 17.08
C THR A 240 -5.04 3.93 17.83
N ILE A 241 -4.94 3.85 19.14
CA ILE A 241 -4.71 4.97 20.04
C ILE A 241 -3.56 4.60 20.98
N GLY A 242 -2.62 5.51 21.20
CA GLY A 242 -1.51 5.35 22.11
C GLY A 242 -1.36 6.53 23.06
N ILE A 243 -1.20 6.26 24.36
CA ILE A 243 -0.78 7.21 25.38
C ILE A 243 0.64 6.87 25.77
N ILE A 244 1.53 7.84 25.66
CA ILE A 244 2.97 7.65 25.81
C ILE A 244 3.48 8.53 26.95
N SER A 245 4.28 7.98 27.83
CA SER A 245 5.05 8.74 28.81
C SER A 245 6.49 8.22 28.85
N ARG A 246 7.44 9.12 28.99
CA ARG A 246 8.87 8.80 29.15
C ARG A 246 9.54 9.82 30.03
N ILE A 247 10.42 9.35 30.87
CA ILE A 247 11.33 10.17 31.64
C ILE A 247 12.75 9.67 31.38
N ASN A 248 13.63 10.59 31.04
CA ASN A 248 15.07 10.38 31.01
C ASN A 248 15.69 11.27 32.06
N TYR A 249 16.64 10.71 32.77
CA TYR A 249 17.43 11.38 33.77
C TYR A 249 18.90 11.11 33.53
N ASP A 250 19.72 12.11 33.62
CA ASP A 250 21.15 11.94 33.70
C ASP A 250 21.76 12.78 34.85
N PHE A 251 22.78 12.25 35.47
CA PHE A 251 23.58 12.93 36.45
C PHE A 251 25.00 13.03 35.91
N ASP A 252 25.49 14.27 35.78
CA ASP A 252 26.86 14.63 35.36
C ASP A 252 27.25 13.99 34.00
N GLU A 253 26.25 13.73 33.13
CA GLU A 253 26.45 12.95 31.89
C GLU A 253 27.22 11.63 32.12
N LYS A 254 27.18 11.10 33.33
CA LYS A 254 27.88 9.92 33.78
C LYS A 254 26.95 8.78 34.07
N TYR A 255 25.87 9.04 34.80
CA TYR A 255 24.86 8.06 35.18
C TYR A 255 23.54 8.42 34.47
N PHE A 256 22.97 7.46 33.78
CA PHE A 256 21.74 7.64 33.03
C PHE A 256 20.67 6.66 33.49
N ALA A 257 19.46 7.12 33.63
CA ALA A 257 18.27 6.29 33.84
C ALA A 257 17.15 6.73 32.91
N SER A 258 16.39 5.76 32.39
CA SER A 258 15.22 6.04 31.56
C SER A 258 14.11 5.08 31.92
N ALA A 259 12.89 5.59 31.99
CA ALA A 259 11.69 4.78 32.10
C ALA A 259 10.66 5.24 31.08
N SER A 260 9.96 4.31 30.45
CA SER A 260 8.84 4.61 29.58
C SER A 260 7.63 3.75 29.92
N TYR A 261 6.46 4.32 29.71
CA TYR A 261 5.19 3.62 29.80
C TYR A 261 4.34 4.00 28.60
N ARG A 262 3.75 2.98 27.97
CA ARG A 262 2.85 3.14 26.84
C ARG A 262 1.59 2.33 27.07
N ARG A 263 0.45 2.97 26.85
CA ARG A 263 -0.85 2.32 26.89
C ARG A 263 -1.49 2.44 25.51
N ASP A 264 -1.68 1.30 24.84
CA ASP A 264 -2.16 1.24 23.47
C ASP A 264 -3.48 0.51 23.39
N ALA A 265 -4.36 1.02 22.52
CA ALA A 265 -5.58 0.33 22.10
C ALA A 265 -5.53 0.07 20.58
N SER A 266 -6.03 -1.10 20.18
CA SER A 266 -6.20 -1.46 18.77
C SER A 266 -7.62 -1.95 18.51
N SER A 267 -8.19 -1.50 17.39
CA SER A 267 -9.51 -1.93 16.93
C SER A 267 -9.58 -3.41 16.55
N ARG A 268 -8.42 -4.07 16.38
CA ARG A 268 -8.33 -5.52 16.10
C ARG A 268 -8.74 -6.38 17.29
N PHE A 269 -8.77 -5.83 18.50
CA PHE A 269 -9.17 -6.56 19.68
C PHE A 269 -10.61 -6.26 20.09
N HIS A 270 -11.24 -7.21 20.77
CA HIS A 270 -12.59 -7.04 21.32
C HIS A 270 -12.68 -5.76 22.17
N PRO A 271 -13.80 -4.99 22.12
CA PRO A 271 -13.94 -3.71 22.83
C PRO A 271 -13.47 -3.73 24.30
N ASP A 272 -13.78 -4.80 25.03
CA ASP A 272 -13.45 -4.93 26.45
C ASP A 272 -11.96 -5.26 26.71
N LYS A 273 -11.20 -5.62 25.65
CA LYS A 273 -9.79 -6.07 25.77
C LYS A 273 -8.85 -5.35 24.79
N ARG A 274 -9.24 -4.18 24.33
CA ARG A 274 -8.44 -3.39 23.33
C ARG A 274 -7.16 -2.81 23.89
N TRP A 275 -7.11 -2.59 25.21
CA TRP A 275 -6.02 -1.86 25.85
C TRP A 275 -4.92 -2.79 26.34
N GLY A 276 -3.69 -2.54 25.90
CA GLY A 276 -2.45 -3.13 26.39
C GLY A 276 -1.60 -2.09 27.10
N ASN A 277 -0.86 -2.52 28.11
CA ASN A 277 0.09 -1.70 28.85
C ASN A 277 1.50 -2.24 28.65
N PHE A 278 2.41 -1.38 28.26
CA PHE A 278 3.81 -1.72 27.95
C PHE A 278 4.72 -0.76 28.69
N TRP A 279 5.82 -1.27 29.22
CA TRP A 279 6.76 -0.45 29.92
C TRP A 279 8.19 -0.88 29.59
N SER A 280 9.13 0.05 29.77
CA SER A 280 10.56 -0.24 29.70
C SER A 280 11.31 0.60 30.72
N ALA A 281 12.43 0.06 31.17
CA ALA A 281 13.40 0.75 32.01
C ALA A 281 14.81 0.48 31.51
N SER A 282 15.69 1.47 31.62
CA SER A 282 17.09 1.33 31.27
C SER A 282 17.97 2.15 32.17
N VAL A 283 19.19 1.67 32.37
CA VAL A 283 20.26 2.39 33.07
C VAL A 283 21.52 2.34 32.23
N ALA A 284 22.36 3.39 32.37
CA ALA A 284 23.66 3.38 31.76
C ALA A 284 24.66 4.14 32.63
N TRP A 285 25.92 3.68 32.61
CA TRP A 285 27.02 4.24 33.34
C TRP A 285 28.21 4.46 32.39
N VAL A 286 28.68 5.69 32.33
CA VAL A 286 29.88 6.06 31.56
C VAL A 286 31.10 5.92 32.50
N ILE A 287 31.68 4.73 32.54
CA ILE A 287 32.78 4.35 33.45
C ILE A 287 34.05 5.17 33.14
N SER A 288 34.24 5.51 31.83
CA SER A 288 35.39 6.34 31.42
C SER A 288 35.40 7.76 32.01
N LYS A 289 34.24 8.25 32.50
CA LYS A 289 34.16 9.55 33.22
C LYS A 289 34.40 9.45 34.72
N GLU A 290 34.76 8.27 35.23
CA GLU A 290 35.10 8.13 36.64
C GLU A 290 36.55 8.53 36.93
N ALA A 291 36.79 9.12 38.09
CA ALA A 291 38.10 9.63 38.48
C ALA A 291 39.23 8.58 38.38
N PHE A 292 38.91 7.30 38.57
CA PHE A 292 39.90 6.22 38.46
C PHE A 292 40.30 5.88 37.00
N LEU A 293 39.59 6.37 36.00
CA LEU A 293 39.92 6.21 34.57
C LEU A 293 40.27 7.54 33.87
N GLU A 294 40.17 8.68 34.53
CA GLU A 294 40.34 10.01 33.96
C GLU A 294 41.71 10.21 33.28
N ASN A 295 42.75 9.53 33.75
CA ASN A 295 44.09 9.59 33.19
C ASN A 295 44.48 8.41 32.29
N THR A 296 43.47 7.65 31.78
CA THR A 296 43.70 6.45 30.99
C THR A 296 43.60 6.82 29.46
N GLU A 297 44.72 7.14 28.85
CA GLU A 297 44.82 7.66 27.48
C GLU A 297 44.32 6.70 26.38
N TRP A 298 44.25 5.39 26.64
CA TRP A 298 43.85 4.39 25.67
C TRP A 298 42.34 4.05 25.68
N ILE A 299 41.58 4.66 26.62
CA ILE A 299 40.12 4.50 26.72
C ILE A 299 39.43 5.83 26.40
N ASP A 300 38.94 6.00 25.19
CA ASP A 300 38.13 7.16 24.81
C ASP A 300 36.73 7.12 25.46
N MET A 301 36.07 5.96 25.43
CA MET A 301 34.74 5.78 26.00
C MET A 301 34.51 4.34 26.46
N LEU A 302 34.17 4.19 27.75
CA LEU A 302 33.67 2.95 28.31
C LEU A 302 32.30 3.18 28.94
N LYS A 303 31.24 2.61 28.34
CA LYS A 303 29.86 2.77 28.79
C LYS A 303 29.18 1.42 28.95
N LEU A 304 28.72 1.14 30.18
CA LEU A 304 27.88 -0.02 30.48
C LEU A 304 26.40 0.38 30.35
N LYS A 305 25.56 -0.50 29.73
CA LYS A 305 24.14 -0.28 29.59
C LYS A 305 23.37 -1.55 29.93
N ALA A 306 22.21 -1.40 30.58
CA ALA A 306 21.25 -2.46 30.80
C ALA A 306 19.85 -1.92 30.53
N SER A 307 18.99 -2.73 29.87
CA SER A 307 17.60 -2.36 29.61
C SER A 307 16.70 -3.59 29.66
N PHE A 308 15.46 -3.36 30.07
CA PHE A 308 14.42 -4.35 30.05
C PHE A 308 13.10 -3.68 29.62
N GLY A 309 12.26 -4.39 28.88
CA GLY A 309 10.98 -3.84 28.43
C GLY A 309 10.05 -4.89 27.85
N GLN A 310 8.79 -4.49 27.71
CA GLN A 310 7.72 -5.26 27.12
C GLN A 310 7.25 -4.57 25.84
N GLN A 311 6.91 -5.37 24.81
CA GLN A 311 6.34 -4.91 23.55
C GLN A 311 5.06 -5.68 23.26
N GLY A 312 4.10 -5.01 22.63
CA GLY A 312 2.88 -5.60 22.09
C GLY A 312 2.97 -5.75 20.59
N ASN A 313 2.15 -6.66 20.07
CA ASN A 313 1.96 -6.85 18.65
C ASN A 313 0.47 -7.05 18.37
N ASP A 314 -0.10 -6.24 17.48
CA ASP A 314 -1.47 -6.36 17.00
C ASP A 314 -1.56 -6.79 15.53
N ALA A 315 -0.44 -7.18 14.91
CA ALA A 315 -0.36 -7.66 13.54
C ALA A 315 -0.95 -9.07 13.39
N LEU A 316 -2.26 -9.19 13.58
CA LEU A 316 -2.99 -10.45 13.44
C LEU A 316 -3.23 -10.77 11.96
N LEU A 317 -2.81 -11.98 11.55
CA LEU A 317 -2.94 -12.46 10.18
C LEU A 317 -3.89 -13.65 10.10
N ARG A 318 -4.64 -13.73 9.00
CA ARG A 318 -5.39 -14.90 8.59
C ARG A 318 -4.97 -15.28 7.17
N ASN A 319 -4.49 -16.48 6.98
CA ASN A 319 -3.98 -16.96 5.67
C ASN A 319 -2.93 -16.02 5.03
N GLY A 320 -2.08 -15.38 5.85
CA GLY A 320 -1.06 -14.43 5.36
C GLY A 320 -1.53 -13.01 5.11
N TYR A 321 -2.84 -12.72 5.24
CA TYR A 321 -3.41 -11.39 5.06
C TYR A 321 -3.78 -10.75 6.41
N ALA A 322 -3.76 -9.42 6.48
CA ALA A 322 -4.15 -8.69 7.67
C ALA A 322 -5.61 -9.01 8.05
N ASN A 323 -5.83 -9.44 9.30
CA ASN A 323 -7.16 -9.64 9.84
C ASN A 323 -7.52 -8.45 10.74
N TYR A 324 -8.48 -7.64 10.29
CA TYR A 324 -8.91 -6.44 11.01
C TYR A 324 -10.01 -6.72 12.04
N TYR A 325 -10.70 -7.88 11.93
CA TYR A 325 -11.86 -8.23 12.76
C TYR A 325 -11.76 -9.66 13.32
N PRO A 326 -10.63 -10.04 13.97
CA PRO A 326 -10.41 -11.43 14.40
C PRO A 326 -11.37 -11.89 15.50
N TYR A 327 -12.06 -10.96 16.16
CA TYR A 327 -13.01 -11.23 17.23
C TYR A 327 -14.47 -11.30 16.75
N LEU A 328 -14.73 -11.05 15.47
CA LEU A 328 -16.07 -11.16 14.87
C LEU A 328 -16.20 -12.45 14.07
N ASP A 329 -17.34 -13.10 14.22
CA ASP A 329 -17.76 -14.15 13.30
C ASP A 329 -18.11 -13.49 11.95
N GLN A 330 -17.39 -13.88 10.90
CA GLN A 330 -17.59 -13.35 9.56
C GLN A 330 -18.39 -14.35 8.74
N TYR A 331 -19.50 -13.91 8.20
CA TYR A 331 -20.36 -14.68 7.32
C TYR A 331 -20.26 -14.15 5.89
N SER A 332 -20.19 -15.04 4.91
CA SER A 332 -20.37 -14.65 3.50
C SER A 332 -21.82 -14.93 3.08
N MET A 333 -22.44 -13.93 2.45
CA MET A 333 -23.75 -14.13 1.84
C MET A 333 -23.55 -14.77 0.47
N THR A 334 -23.95 -16.04 0.35
CA THR A 334 -23.91 -16.80 -0.90
C THR A 334 -25.33 -17.08 -1.39
N GLY A 335 -25.57 -16.78 -2.66
CA GLY A 335 -26.83 -17.04 -3.34
C GLY A 335 -27.86 -15.90 -3.35
N ALA A 336 -28.86 -16.04 -4.22
CA ALA A 336 -29.88 -15.03 -4.48
C ALA A 336 -30.84 -14.76 -3.30
N ASN A 337 -30.83 -15.61 -2.29
CA ASN A 337 -31.79 -15.58 -1.16
C ASN A 337 -31.15 -15.20 0.18
N GLY A 338 -29.91 -14.71 0.19
CA GLY A 338 -29.25 -14.24 1.41
C GLY A 338 -29.00 -15.33 2.46
N ILE A 339 -28.74 -16.57 2.04
CA ILE A 339 -28.40 -17.66 2.95
C ILE A 339 -26.99 -17.44 3.49
N PHE A 340 -26.87 -17.39 4.82
CA PHE A 340 -25.57 -17.30 5.49
C PHE A 340 -24.90 -18.68 5.52
N SER A 341 -23.64 -18.75 5.18
CA SER A 341 -22.83 -19.96 5.28
C SER A 341 -21.55 -19.70 6.07
#